data_2263ec5e7d4bc8517764e53d80e5b0ef
#
_entry.id   2263ec5e7d4bc8517764e53d80e5b0ef
#
_cell.length_a   1.000
_cell.length_b   1.000
_cell.length_c   1.000
_cell.angle_alpha   90.00
_cell.angle_beta   90.00
_cell.angle_gamma   90.00
#
_symmetry.space_group_name_H-M   'P 1'
#
loop_
_entity.id
_entity.type
_entity.pdbx_description
1 polymer ?
#
loop_
_entity_poly.entity_id
_entity_poly.type
_entity_poly.pdbx_seq_one_letter_code
_entity_poly.pdbx_strand_id
1 'polypeptide(L)'
;RHVAVDVFDAELDHAVRAFQQQRGLLVDGMVGEATARALREASYQLGARTLSHQFGAPMYGDDVATLQARLQDLGFYTGLVDGHFGLQTHNSLMFFQREYGLFPDGICGPETLRSLYFLGSRVTGGSPHAIREEELVRSSGPRLSGKRVIIDPGRGGDDIGAIIQGPEGPLSEADILWDLASRLEGRMTAIGMDTFLSRPAGHSPSDAERAATANTVGADLMISLRCTSHRSPAANGVASFHFGNSHGSVSTIGRNLADFIQRELVARTGSSDCRVHGRTWDLLRLTRMPTVQVDLGYLTNPQDRALLATSQSRDAIAEGM
;
A
#
# COMPACT_ATOMS: atom_id res chain seq x y z
N ARG A 1 16.90 -7.94 -35.70
CA ARG A 1 17.23 -6.51 -35.51
C ARG A 1 15.90 -5.76 -35.47
N HIS A 2 15.33 -5.58 -34.29
CA HIS A 2 14.24 -4.63 -34.11
C HIS A 2 14.84 -3.22 -34.16
N VAL A 3 14.41 -2.44 -35.13
CA VAL A 3 14.66 -1.01 -35.16
C VAL A 3 13.87 -0.43 -33.98
N ALA A 4 14.57 0.22 -33.06
CA ALA A 4 13.90 0.99 -32.01
C ALA A 4 13.11 2.11 -32.69
N VAL A 5 11.79 2.03 -32.64
CA VAL A 5 10.92 3.09 -33.15
C VAL A 5 10.71 4.04 -31.97
N ASP A 6 11.24 5.25 -32.06
CA ASP A 6 11.11 6.32 -31.04
C ASP A 6 9.71 6.95 -31.05
N VAL A 7 8.66 6.16 -31.31
CA VAL A 7 7.29 6.64 -31.40
C VAL A 7 6.43 5.90 -30.37
N PHE A 8 5.77 6.66 -29.53
CA PHE A 8 4.75 6.13 -28.62
C PHE A 8 3.45 5.90 -29.41
N ASP A 9 3.26 4.70 -29.91
CA ASP A 9 2.10 4.28 -30.70
C ASP A 9 0.99 3.63 -29.83
N ALA A 10 -0.11 3.23 -30.48
CA ALA A 10 -1.24 2.62 -29.79
C ALA A 10 -0.90 1.23 -29.20
N GLU A 11 0.04 0.49 -29.81
CA GLU A 11 0.48 -0.81 -29.29
C GLU A 11 1.29 -0.63 -28.00
N LEU A 12 2.17 0.37 -27.96
CA LEU A 12 2.93 0.71 -26.77
C LEU A 12 2.03 1.27 -25.65
N ASP A 13 1.03 2.13 -25.98
CA ASP A 13 0.02 2.56 -24.98
C ASP A 13 -0.69 1.37 -24.37
N HIS A 14 -1.14 0.43 -25.19
CA HIS A 14 -1.80 -0.78 -24.70
C HIS A 14 -0.87 -1.62 -23.81
N ALA A 15 0.40 -1.81 -24.20
CA ALA A 15 1.38 -2.53 -23.40
C ALA A 15 1.65 -1.84 -22.05
N VAL A 16 1.77 -0.50 -22.03
CA VAL A 16 1.93 0.27 -20.80
C VAL A 16 0.73 0.11 -19.87
N ARG A 17 -0.50 0.20 -20.39
CA ARG A 17 -1.72 -0.03 -19.60
C ARG A 17 -1.81 -1.44 -19.05
N ALA A 18 -1.48 -2.46 -19.86
CA ALA A 18 -1.43 -3.84 -19.41
C ALA A 18 -0.39 -4.05 -18.28
N PHE A 19 0.79 -3.45 -18.42
CA PHE A 19 1.82 -3.47 -17.38
C PHE A 19 1.36 -2.75 -16.11
N GLN A 20 0.77 -1.57 -16.23
CA GLN A 20 0.20 -0.82 -15.10
C GLN A 20 -0.86 -1.63 -14.37
N GLN A 21 -1.75 -2.28 -15.11
CA GLN A 21 -2.78 -3.15 -14.55
C GLN A 21 -2.17 -4.33 -13.80
N GLN A 22 -1.20 -5.02 -14.41
CA GLN A 22 -0.49 -6.14 -13.80
C GLN A 22 0.23 -5.74 -12.50
N ARG A 23 0.78 -4.53 -12.47
CA ARG A 23 1.52 -4.00 -11.31
C ARG A 23 0.64 -3.30 -10.27
N GLY A 24 -0.67 -3.23 -10.49
CA GLY A 24 -1.58 -2.53 -9.60
C GLY A 24 -1.33 -1.02 -9.53
N LEU A 25 -0.85 -0.44 -10.64
CA LEU A 25 -0.67 1.00 -10.80
C LEU A 25 -1.93 1.65 -11.41
N LEU A 26 -1.99 2.98 -11.39
CA LEU A 26 -3.01 3.72 -12.13
C LEU A 26 -2.87 3.40 -13.63
N VAL A 27 -3.96 2.92 -14.25
CA VAL A 27 -3.98 2.49 -15.66
C VAL A 27 -4.32 3.68 -16.55
N ASP A 28 -3.38 4.60 -16.70
CA ASP A 28 -3.54 5.82 -17.49
C ASP A 28 -2.80 5.81 -18.84
N GLY A 29 -1.96 4.79 -19.07
CA GLY A 29 -1.11 4.69 -20.24
C GLY A 29 0.09 5.66 -20.22
N MET A 30 0.33 6.37 -19.11
CA MET A 30 1.46 7.30 -18.99
C MET A 30 2.59 6.67 -18.20
N VAL A 31 3.82 6.80 -18.72
CA VAL A 31 5.02 6.38 -18.00
C VAL A 31 5.47 7.51 -17.07
N GLY A 32 4.69 7.74 -16.00
CA GLY A 32 5.05 8.62 -14.91
C GLY A 32 6.08 7.98 -13.97
N GLU A 33 6.43 8.66 -12.87
CA GLU A 33 7.46 8.21 -11.94
C GLU A 33 7.19 6.81 -11.36
N ALA A 34 5.95 6.54 -10.94
CA ALA A 34 5.55 5.23 -10.41
C ALA A 34 5.70 4.11 -11.45
N THR A 35 5.25 4.35 -12.69
CA THR A 35 5.38 3.39 -13.80
C THR A 35 6.84 3.17 -14.18
N ALA A 36 7.64 4.25 -14.27
CA ALA A 36 9.07 4.16 -14.57
C ALA A 36 9.84 3.42 -13.47
N ARG A 37 9.48 3.61 -12.20
CA ARG A 37 10.05 2.85 -11.09
C ARG A 37 9.69 1.37 -11.21
N ALA A 38 8.42 1.03 -11.40
CA ALA A 38 7.97 -0.34 -11.55
C ALA A 38 8.61 -1.06 -12.76
N LEU A 39 8.84 -0.36 -13.87
CA LEU A 39 9.57 -0.89 -15.02
C LEU A 39 11.04 -1.19 -14.68
N ARG A 40 11.70 -0.31 -13.93
CA ARG A 40 13.06 -0.58 -13.43
C ARG A 40 13.08 -1.78 -12.48
N GLU A 41 12.16 -1.85 -11.53
CA GLU A 41 12.04 -2.98 -10.60
C GLU A 41 11.80 -4.30 -11.34
N ALA A 42 10.96 -4.29 -12.38
CA ALA A 42 10.68 -5.45 -13.24
C ALA A 42 11.86 -5.89 -14.12
N SER A 43 12.81 -5.00 -14.38
CA SER A 43 14.00 -5.34 -15.19
C SER A 43 15.00 -6.22 -14.43
N TYR A 44 14.90 -6.28 -13.10
CA TYR A 44 15.81 -7.07 -12.28
C TYR A 44 15.34 -8.53 -12.16
N GLN A 45 16.21 -9.46 -12.55
CA GLN A 45 15.99 -10.89 -12.40
C GLN A 45 16.87 -11.45 -11.29
N LEU A 46 16.35 -12.39 -10.51
CA LEU A 46 17.10 -13.03 -9.45
C LEU A 46 18.36 -13.72 -10.01
N GLY A 47 19.51 -13.31 -9.51
CA GLY A 47 20.85 -13.78 -9.98
C GLY A 47 21.53 -12.80 -10.95
N ALA A 48 20.85 -11.80 -11.47
CA ALA A 48 21.49 -10.77 -12.34
C ALA A 48 22.40 -9.82 -11.54
N ARG A 49 22.10 -9.65 -10.24
CA ARG A 49 22.91 -8.84 -9.31
C ARG A 49 22.96 -9.49 -7.93
N THR A 50 23.98 -9.17 -7.15
CA THR A 50 24.06 -9.55 -5.74
C THR A 50 23.08 -8.73 -4.92
N LEU A 51 22.26 -9.40 -4.08
CA LEU A 51 21.30 -8.75 -3.22
C LEU A 51 21.80 -8.71 -1.77
N SER A 52 21.72 -7.55 -1.15
CA SER A 52 22.15 -7.36 0.25
C SER A 52 21.40 -6.20 0.89
N HIS A 53 21.32 -6.20 2.23
CA HIS A 53 20.81 -5.06 2.96
C HIS A 53 21.84 -3.91 2.93
N GLN A 54 21.44 -2.76 2.42
CA GLN A 54 22.26 -1.56 2.37
C GLN A 54 21.63 -0.45 3.20
N PHE A 55 22.39 0.08 4.16
CA PHE A 55 21.95 1.20 4.97
C PHE A 55 21.86 2.48 4.11
N GLY A 56 20.71 3.14 4.10
CA GLY A 56 20.49 4.39 3.35
C GLY A 56 20.27 4.25 1.84
N ALA A 57 20.44 3.04 1.27
CA ALA A 57 20.18 2.77 -0.15
C ALA A 57 19.47 1.41 -0.31
N PRO A 58 18.22 1.30 0.10
CA PRO A 58 17.51 0.02 0.09
C PRO A 58 17.38 -0.52 -1.35
N MET A 59 17.58 -1.82 -1.52
CA MET A 59 17.41 -2.50 -2.80
C MET A 59 15.95 -2.87 -2.99
N TYR A 60 15.42 -2.55 -4.16
CA TYR A 60 14.07 -2.92 -4.60
C TYR A 60 14.13 -3.66 -5.93
N GLY A 61 13.17 -4.55 -6.17
CA GLY A 61 13.02 -5.20 -7.47
C GLY A 61 12.30 -6.55 -7.41
N ASP A 62 11.96 -7.05 -8.58
CA ASP A 62 11.33 -8.37 -8.76
C ASP A 62 12.30 -9.50 -8.37
N ASP A 63 13.60 -9.28 -8.48
CA ASP A 63 14.62 -10.18 -7.99
C ASP A 63 14.56 -10.35 -6.47
N VAL A 64 14.34 -9.25 -5.73
CA VAL A 64 14.15 -9.30 -4.28
C VAL A 64 12.84 -10.00 -3.94
N ALA A 65 11.74 -9.68 -4.63
CA ALA A 65 10.45 -10.35 -4.44
C ALA A 65 10.55 -11.86 -4.70
N THR A 66 11.27 -12.26 -5.75
CA THR A 66 11.52 -13.67 -6.07
C THR A 66 12.35 -14.36 -5.00
N LEU A 67 13.37 -13.69 -4.45
CA LEU A 67 14.15 -14.20 -3.32
C LEU A 67 13.27 -14.40 -2.07
N GLN A 68 12.47 -13.39 -1.72
CA GLN A 68 11.55 -13.45 -0.58
C GLN A 68 10.54 -14.60 -0.74
N ALA A 69 9.91 -14.72 -1.91
CA ALA A 69 8.99 -15.82 -2.20
C ALA A 69 9.68 -17.18 -2.06
N ARG A 70 10.91 -17.31 -2.57
CA ARG A 70 11.66 -18.55 -2.45
C ARG A 70 12.05 -18.90 -1.01
N LEU A 71 12.47 -17.90 -0.21
CA LEU A 71 12.72 -18.08 1.22
C LEU A 71 11.43 -18.43 1.98
N GLN A 72 10.28 -17.90 1.56
CA GLN A 72 8.97 -18.22 2.11
C GLN A 72 8.57 -19.67 1.80
N ASP A 73 8.75 -20.14 0.57
CA ASP A 73 8.50 -21.53 0.15
C ASP A 73 9.37 -22.54 0.93
N LEU A 74 10.55 -22.14 1.31
CA LEU A 74 11.46 -22.93 2.13
C LEU A 74 11.19 -22.81 3.63
N GLY A 75 10.28 -21.93 4.06
CA GLY A 75 9.90 -21.73 5.46
C GLY A 75 10.83 -20.79 6.25
N PHE A 76 11.71 -20.04 5.59
CA PHE A 76 12.65 -19.10 6.24
C PHE A 76 12.14 -17.66 6.29
N TYR A 77 11.24 -17.27 5.40
CA TYR A 77 10.69 -15.91 5.34
C TYR A 77 9.21 -15.91 5.71
N THR A 78 8.81 -15.03 6.60
CA THR A 78 7.43 -14.93 7.10
C THR A 78 6.86 -13.52 6.95
N GLY A 79 7.59 -12.66 6.23
CA GLY A 79 7.17 -11.30 5.94
C GLY A 79 6.31 -11.19 4.67
N LEU A 80 5.96 -9.96 4.31
CA LEU A 80 5.38 -9.66 3.00
C LEU A 80 6.42 -9.87 1.90
N VAL A 81 6.03 -10.52 0.82
CA VAL A 81 6.83 -10.56 -0.41
C VAL A 81 6.63 -9.21 -1.11
N ASP A 82 7.39 -8.22 -0.69
CA ASP A 82 7.21 -6.80 -1.04
C ASP A 82 8.24 -6.26 -2.04
N GLY A 83 9.24 -7.09 -2.38
CA GLY A 83 10.33 -6.68 -3.26
C GLY A 83 11.32 -5.69 -2.64
N HIS A 84 11.27 -5.48 -1.31
CA HIS A 84 12.17 -4.63 -0.56
C HIS A 84 13.18 -5.47 0.25
N PHE A 85 14.47 -5.32 -0.01
CA PHE A 85 15.51 -6.00 0.76
C PHE A 85 15.77 -5.28 2.08
N GLY A 86 14.86 -5.46 3.04
CA GLY A 86 14.96 -4.92 4.38
C GLY A 86 15.67 -5.86 5.37
N LEU A 87 15.72 -5.46 6.64
CA LEU A 87 16.32 -6.27 7.72
C LEU A 87 15.65 -7.64 7.86
N GLN A 88 14.35 -7.75 7.62
CA GLN A 88 13.66 -9.02 7.73
C GLN A 88 14.13 -10.00 6.64
N THR A 89 14.28 -9.53 5.40
CA THR A 89 14.85 -10.33 4.30
C THR A 89 16.29 -10.74 4.61
N HIS A 90 17.10 -9.79 5.09
CA HIS A 90 18.49 -10.05 5.50
C HIS A 90 18.59 -11.15 6.58
N ASN A 91 17.84 -11.02 7.67
CA ASN A 91 17.85 -11.97 8.77
C ASN A 91 17.36 -13.36 8.33
N SER A 92 16.32 -13.42 7.49
CA SER A 92 15.82 -14.68 6.94
C SER A 92 16.85 -15.35 6.03
N LEU A 93 17.56 -14.56 5.25
CA LEU A 93 18.65 -15.08 4.40
C LEU A 93 19.83 -15.61 5.22
N MET A 94 20.23 -14.87 6.26
CA MET A 94 21.28 -15.36 7.20
C MET A 94 20.87 -16.67 7.88
N PHE A 95 19.60 -16.78 8.29
CA PHE A 95 19.08 -18.01 8.89
C PHE A 95 19.12 -19.17 7.89
N PHE A 96 18.66 -18.94 6.64
CA PHE A 96 18.77 -19.91 5.57
C PHE A 96 20.24 -20.35 5.34
N GLN A 97 21.15 -19.39 5.21
CA GLN A 97 22.58 -19.67 4.98
C GLN A 97 23.17 -20.55 6.09
N ARG A 98 22.88 -20.23 7.35
CA ARG A 98 23.34 -21.01 8.50
C ARG A 98 22.81 -22.44 8.48
N GLU A 99 21.52 -22.64 8.22
CA GLU A 99 20.90 -23.96 8.18
C GLU A 99 21.44 -24.87 7.05
N TYR A 100 21.96 -24.26 5.98
CA TYR A 100 22.50 -24.94 4.82
C TYR A 100 24.06 -24.94 4.77
N GLY A 101 24.71 -24.57 5.89
CA GLY A 101 26.16 -24.62 6.00
C GLY A 101 26.91 -23.59 5.16
N LEU A 102 26.21 -22.51 4.72
CA LEU A 102 26.82 -21.39 4.05
C LEU A 102 27.28 -20.34 5.06
N PHE A 103 28.19 -19.46 4.62
CA PHE A 103 28.58 -18.34 5.47
C PHE A 103 27.38 -17.38 5.65
N PRO A 104 26.94 -17.11 6.91
CA PRO A 104 25.71 -16.35 7.16
C PRO A 104 25.96 -14.84 7.11
N ASP A 105 26.23 -14.31 5.93
CA ASP A 105 26.48 -12.87 5.70
C ASP A 105 25.23 -12.08 5.32
N GLY A 106 24.12 -12.75 5.05
CA GLY A 106 22.88 -12.13 4.60
C GLY A 106 22.98 -11.54 3.20
N ILE A 107 23.93 -12.02 2.39
CA ILE A 107 24.14 -11.61 0.99
C ILE A 107 23.70 -12.76 0.07
N CYS A 108 22.76 -12.45 -0.84
CA CYS A 108 22.37 -13.39 -1.88
C CYS A 108 23.36 -13.31 -3.06
N GLY A 109 24.50 -13.94 -2.88
CA GLY A 109 25.53 -14.15 -3.91
C GLY A 109 25.33 -15.47 -4.67
N PRO A 110 26.27 -15.82 -5.58
CA PRO A 110 26.13 -17.00 -6.44
C PRO A 110 26.03 -18.35 -5.68
N GLU A 111 26.69 -18.50 -4.54
CA GLU A 111 26.61 -19.73 -3.71
C GLU A 111 25.25 -19.87 -3.04
N THR A 112 24.79 -18.82 -2.40
CA THR A 112 23.47 -18.76 -1.78
C THR A 112 22.38 -19.01 -2.81
N LEU A 113 22.47 -18.39 -3.97
CA LEU A 113 21.53 -18.55 -5.07
C LEU A 113 21.48 -20.00 -5.57
N ARG A 114 22.65 -20.63 -5.75
CA ARG A 114 22.73 -22.04 -6.16
C ARG A 114 22.01 -22.95 -5.16
N SER A 115 22.26 -22.75 -3.86
CA SER A 115 21.60 -23.52 -2.80
C SER A 115 20.09 -23.33 -2.78
N LEU A 116 19.62 -22.10 -2.99
CA LEU A 116 18.19 -21.80 -3.10
C LEU A 116 17.51 -22.52 -4.28
N TYR A 117 18.17 -22.65 -5.43
CA TYR A 117 17.60 -23.33 -6.59
C TYR A 117 17.54 -24.86 -6.45
N PHE A 118 18.48 -25.47 -5.73
CA PHE A 118 18.53 -26.92 -5.57
C PHE A 118 17.52 -27.46 -4.54
N LEU A 119 16.90 -26.59 -3.75
CA LEU A 119 16.00 -27.03 -2.69
C LEU A 119 14.55 -27.04 -3.15
N GLY A 120 13.83 -28.10 -2.84
CA GLY A 120 12.39 -28.18 -3.01
C GLY A 120 11.63 -27.26 -2.05
N SER A 121 10.40 -26.88 -2.40
CA SER A 121 9.51 -26.12 -1.49
C SER A 121 9.15 -26.98 -0.27
N ARG A 122 9.26 -26.40 0.94
CA ARG A 122 8.82 -27.02 2.19
C ARG A 122 7.41 -26.63 2.59
N VAL A 123 6.91 -25.53 2.05
CA VAL A 123 5.57 -25.00 2.34
C VAL A 123 4.63 -25.34 1.18
N THR A 124 3.68 -26.21 1.46
CA THR A 124 2.65 -26.61 0.50
C THR A 124 1.31 -26.04 0.94
N GLY A 125 1.05 -24.79 0.62
CA GLY A 125 -0.23 -24.11 0.86
C GLY A 125 -0.22 -23.03 1.95
N GLY A 126 -1.02 -21.99 1.74
CA GLY A 126 -1.19 -20.83 2.62
C GLY A 126 -0.02 -19.83 2.57
N SER A 127 -0.29 -18.59 2.97
CA SER A 127 0.73 -17.57 3.15
C SER A 127 1.07 -17.49 4.64
N PRO A 128 2.35 -17.72 5.07
CA PRO A 128 2.74 -17.57 6.47
C PRO A 128 2.46 -16.18 7.02
N HIS A 129 2.51 -15.15 6.15
CA HIS A 129 2.15 -13.79 6.50
C HIS A 129 0.66 -13.66 6.82
N ALA A 130 -0.23 -14.20 5.98
CA ALA A 130 -1.67 -14.16 6.21
C ALA A 130 -2.05 -14.87 7.51
N ILE A 131 -1.47 -16.05 7.79
CA ILE A 131 -1.68 -16.79 9.04
C ILE A 131 -1.25 -15.96 10.26
N ARG A 132 -0.11 -15.29 10.17
CA ARG A 132 0.39 -14.43 11.25
C ARG A 132 -0.49 -13.19 11.44
N GLU A 133 -0.93 -12.55 10.36
CA GLU A 133 -1.86 -11.41 10.40
C GLU A 133 -3.18 -11.81 11.06
N GLU A 134 -3.76 -12.95 10.68
CA GLU A 134 -4.98 -13.51 11.30
C GLU A 134 -4.78 -13.85 12.78
N GLU A 135 -3.63 -14.42 13.15
CA GLU A 135 -3.32 -14.75 14.54
C GLU A 135 -3.13 -13.50 15.40
N LEU A 136 -2.50 -12.45 14.89
CA LEU A 136 -2.40 -11.16 15.57
C LEU A 136 -3.78 -10.57 15.87
N VAL A 137 -4.69 -10.61 14.89
CA VAL A 137 -6.07 -10.12 15.11
C VAL A 137 -6.83 -11.01 16.10
N ARG A 138 -6.69 -12.34 15.98
CA ARG A 138 -7.35 -13.28 16.90
C ARG A 138 -6.85 -13.13 18.34
N SER A 139 -5.53 -13.05 18.53
CA SER A 139 -4.92 -12.93 19.87
C SER A 139 -5.20 -11.58 20.53
N SER A 140 -5.39 -10.54 19.75
CA SER A 140 -5.71 -9.21 20.26
C SER A 140 -7.18 -9.07 20.72
N GLY A 141 -8.02 -10.09 20.46
CA GLY A 141 -9.41 -10.18 20.95
C GLY A 141 -10.39 -9.22 20.26
N PRO A 142 -11.69 -9.35 20.53
CA PRO A 142 -12.76 -8.62 19.85
C PRO A 142 -12.95 -7.17 20.36
N ARG A 143 -12.25 -6.75 21.41
CA ARG A 143 -12.41 -5.42 21.99
C ARG A 143 -11.71 -4.39 21.15
N LEU A 144 -12.40 -3.31 20.79
CA LEU A 144 -11.83 -2.14 20.11
C LEU A 144 -11.04 -1.24 21.07
N SER A 145 -11.42 -1.23 22.34
CA SER A 145 -10.75 -0.44 23.37
C SER A 145 -9.28 -0.82 23.53
N GLY A 146 -8.40 0.17 23.47
CA GLY A 146 -6.95 0.01 23.57
C GLY A 146 -6.27 -0.41 22.26
N LYS A 147 -7.02 -0.55 21.14
CA LYS A 147 -6.43 -0.73 19.82
C LYS A 147 -5.83 0.58 19.34
N ARG A 148 -4.61 0.50 18.85
CA ARG A 148 -3.88 1.66 18.27
C ARG A 148 -4.16 1.77 16.80
N VAL A 149 -4.78 2.88 16.39
CA VAL A 149 -5.13 3.15 15.00
C VAL A 149 -4.42 4.40 14.53
N ILE A 150 -3.72 4.30 13.40
CA ILE A 150 -3.20 5.45 12.67
C ILE A 150 -4.22 5.87 11.64
N ILE A 151 -4.60 7.13 11.68
CA ILE A 151 -5.37 7.80 10.63
C ILE A 151 -4.41 8.67 9.85
N ASP A 152 -4.36 8.48 8.53
CA ASP A 152 -3.42 9.15 7.65
C ASP A 152 -4.16 10.10 6.71
N PRO A 153 -4.29 11.39 7.05
CA PRO A 153 -4.77 12.39 6.11
C PRO A 153 -3.70 12.65 5.04
N GLY A 154 -4.02 12.37 3.78
CA GLY A 154 -3.15 12.68 2.67
C GLY A 154 -2.84 14.18 2.55
N ARG A 155 -1.93 14.52 1.64
CA ARG A 155 -1.53 15.92 1.44
C ARG A 155 -0.99 16.58 2.71
N GLY A 156 -0.96 17.90 2.74
CA GLY A 156 -0.58 18.72 3.90
C GLY A 156 0.60 19.62 3.61
N GLY A 157 0.91 20.54 4.52
CA GLY A 157 1.99 21.52 4.34
C GLY A 157 1.83 22.30 3.05
N ASP A 158 2.88 22.33 2.23
CA ASP A 158 2.88 23.01 0.93
C ASP A 158 2.13 22.23 -0.15
N ASP A 159 1.86 20.93 0.06
CA ASP A 159 1.02 20.10 -0.82
C ASP A 159 -0.43 20.18 -0.39
N ILE A 160 -1.11 21.25 -0.77
CA ILE A 160 -2.53 21.45 -0.48
C ILE A 160 -3.48 20.66 -1.39
N GLY A 161 -2.96 20.07 -2.48
CA GLY A 161 -3.74 19.36 -3.48
C GLY A 161 -4.68 20.28 -4.28
N ALA A 162 -5.78 19.73 -4.78
CA ALA A 162 -6.78 20.48 -5.53
C ALA A 162 -7.61 21.41 -4.61
N ILE A 163 -8.06 22.55 -5.15
CA ILE A 163 -8.98 23.46 -4.46
C ILE A 163 -10.36 23.32 -5.09
N ILE A 164 -11.38 23.08 -4.27
CA ILE A 164 -12.79 23.03 -4.67
C ILE A 164 -13.59 24.17 -4.03
N GLN A 165 -14.75 24.50 -4.61
CA GLN A 165 -15.68 25.45 -4.00
C GLN A 165 -16.63 24.72 -3.07
N GLY A 166 -16.58 25.07 -1.79
CA GLY A 166 -17.54 24.62 -0.78
C GLY A 166 -18.59 25.67 -0.47
N PRO A 167 -19.60 25.34 0.36
CA PRO A 167 -20.66 26.26 0.79
C PRO A 167 -20.13 27.49 1.53
N GLU A 168 -19.05 27.35 2.27
CA GLU A 168 -18.45 28.39 3.12
C GLU A 168 -17.22 29.05 2.46
N GLY A 169 -16.91 28.67 1.22
CA GLY A 169 -15.76 29.19 0.49
C GLY A 169 -14.86 28.09 -0.09
N PRO A 170 -13.67 28.46 -0.60
CA PRO A 170 -12.74 27.51 -1.17
C PRO A 170 -12.20 26.55 -0.08
N LEU A 171 -12.14 25.26 -0.42
CA LEU A 171 -11.60 24.19 0.40
C LEU A 171 -10.48 23.49 -0.36
N SER A 172 -9.32 23.32 0.26
CA SER A 172 -8.24 22.50 -0.29
C SER A 172 -8.49 21.01 -0.05
N GLU A 173 -7.92 20.15 -0.87
CA GLU A 173 -7.92 18.72 -0.64
C GLU A 173 -7.31 18.38 0.74
N ALA A 174 -6.24 19.06 1.13
CA ALA A 174 -5.60 18.88 2.43
C ALA A 174 -6.54 19.21 3.60
N ASP A 175 -7.36 20.29 3.48
CA ASP A 175 -8.34 20.66 4.51
C ASP A 175 -9.47 19.63 4.63
N ILE A 176 -9.97 19.13 3.50
CA ILE A 176 -11.01 18.09 3.46
C ILE A 176 -10.52 16.81 4.16
N LEU A 177 -9.31 16.36 3.80
CA LEU A 177 -8.73 15.14 4.36
C LEU A 177 -8.39 15.30 5.85
N TRP A 178 -7.96 16.49 6.26
CA TRP A 178 -7.70 16.80 7.67
C TRP A 178 -8.99 16.81 8.51
N ASP A 179 -10.04 17.47 8.01
CA ASP A 179 -11.35 17.49 8.68
C ASP A 179 -11.91 16.08 8.83
N LEU A 180 -11.85 15.25 7.79
CA LEU A 180 -12.26 13.85 7.83
C LEU A 180 -11.45 13.04 8.84
N ALA A 181 -10.13 13.18 8.85
CA ALA A 181 -9.28 12.50 9.79
C ALA A 181 -9.60 12.88 11.24
N SER A 182 -9.85 14.17 11.51
CA SER A 182 -10.22 14.67 12.84
C SER A 182 -11.57 14.13 13.30
N ARG A 183 -12.55 14.03 12.40
CA ARG A 183 -13.86 13.41 12.71
C ARG A 183 -13.73 11.93 13.03
N LEU A 184 -12.93 11.22 12.25
CA LEU A 184 -12.67 9.79 12.44
C LEU A 184 -11.93 9.54 13.75
N GLU A 185 -10.89 10.36 14.05
CA GLU A 185 -10.16 10.33 15.33
C GLU A 185 -11.12 10.48 16.51
N GLY A 186 -11.99 11.50 16.49
CA GLY A 186 -12.97 11.72 17.55
C GLY A 186 -13.92 10.55 17.77
N ARG A 187 -14.42 9.96 16.67
CA ARG A 187 -15.33 8.80 16.74
C ARG A 187 -14.64 7.55 17.28
N MET A 188 -13.43 7.25 16.81
CA MET A 188 -12.65 6.09 17.27
C MET A 188 -12.21 6.24 18.72
N THR A 189 -11.80 7.43 19.13
CA THR A 189 -11.45 7.72 20.53
C THR A 189 -12.68 7.55 21.45
N ALA A 190 -13.86 7.97 21.01
CA ALA A 190 -15.10 7.85 21.78
C ALA A 190 -15.50 6.39 22.07
N ILE A 191 -15.08 5.44 21.25
CA ILE A 191 -15.29 3.99 21.48
C ILE A 191 -14.09 3.31 22.15
N GLY A 192 -13.11 4.10 22.61
CA GLY A 192 -11.99 3.64 23.42
C GLY A 192 -10.76 3.17 22.64
N MET A 193 -10.63 3.51 21.36
CA MET A 193 -9.39 3.27 20.61
C MET A 193 -8.35 4.35 20.92
N ASP A 194 -7.09 3.98 20.86
CA ASP A 194 -5.94 4.90 20.90
C ASP A 194 -5.63 5.35 19.48
N THR A 195 -6.01 6.57 19.13
CA THR A 195 -5.86 7.09 17.77
C THR A 195 -4.69 8.05 17.65
N PHE A 196 -4.00 7.97 16.51
CA PHE A 196 -2.85 8.80 16.18
C PHE A 196 -2.98 9.27 14.73
N LEU A 197 -2.53 10.50 14.46
CA LEU A 197 -2.40 10.99 13.09
C LEU A 197 -0.99 10.68 12.56
N SER A 198 -0.90 10.28 11.30
CA SER A 198 0.39 9.95 10.63
C SER A 198 1.32 11.16 10.50
N ARG A 199 0.77 12.36 10.57
CA ARG A 199 1.47 13.64 10.46
C ARG A 199 0.86 14.72 11.35
N PRO A 200 1.63 15.71 11.78
CA PRO A 200 1.06 16.93 12.36
C PRO A 200 0.40 17.82 11.28
N ALA A 201 -0.41 18.77 11.73
CA ALA A 201 -0.95 19.79 10.84
C ALA A 201 0.21 20.56 10.16
N GLY A 202 -0.01 20.95 8.91
CA GLY A 202 0.96 21.74 8.17
C GLY A 202 2.21 21.00 7.67
N HIS A 203 2.27 19.66 7.78
CA HIS A 203 3.35 18.83 7.26
C HIS A 203 2.87 17.91 6.16
N SER A 204 3.74 17.60 5.19
CA SER A 204 3.48 16.66 4.09
C SER A 204 4.60 15.64 3.99
N PRO A 205 4.67 14.64 4.91
CA PRO A 205 5.65 13.57 4.82
C PRO A 205 5.36 12.66 3.62
N SER A 206 6.41 12.02 3.11
CA SER A 206 6.31 10.97 2.10
C SER A 206 5.57 9.74 2.63
N ASP A 207 5.08 8.88 1.74
CA ASP A 207 4.42 7.62 2.13
C ASP A 207 5.35 6.71 2.95
N ALA A 208 6.66 6.73 2.68
CA ALA A 208 7.64 6.00 3.47
C ALA A 208 7.77 6.52 4.91
N GLU A 209 7.78 7.84 5.10
CA GLU A 209 7.81 8.46 6.43
C GLU A 209 6.50 8.23 7.20
N ARG A 210 5.35 8.26 6.51
CA ARG A 210 4.04 7.92 7.09
C ARG A 210 4.00 6.47 7.56
N ALA A 211 4.51 5.54 6.74
CA ALA A 211 4.64 4.14 7.10
C ALA A 211 5.61 3.93 8.28
N ALA A 212 6.75 4.65 8.30
CA ALA A 212 7.71 4.59 9.39
C ALA A 212 7.09 5.08 10.71
N THR A 213 6.30 6.14 10.69
CA THR A 213 5.56 6.65 11.85
C THR A 213 4.58 5.57 12.37
N ALA A 214 3.77 4.96 11.51
CA ALA A 214 2.84 3.91 11.89
C ALA A 214 3.57 2.70 12.49
N ASN A 215 4.68 2.29 11.90
CA ASN A 215 5.50 1.19 12.40
C ASN A 215 6.15 1.50 13.77
N THR A 216 6.56 2.75 14.00
CA THR A 216 7.17 3.20 15.26
C THR A 216 6.15 3.26 16.40
N VAL A 217 4.95 3.75 16.12
CA VAL A 217 3.82 3.75 17.08
C VAL A 217 3.42 2.31 17.42
N GLY A 218 3.72 1.35 16.55
CA GLY A 218 3.27 -0.04 16.68
C GLY A 218 1.76 -0.12 16.61
N ALA A 219 1.17 0.52 15.59
CA ALA A 219 -0.27 0.53 15.39
C ALA A 219 -0.80 -0.88 15.06
N ASP A 220 -2.05 -1.14 15.46
CA ASP A 220 -2.76 -2.37 15.10
C ASP A 220 -3.38 -2.27 13.70
N LEU A 221 -3.64 -1.03 13.24
CA LEU A 221 -4.30 -0.73 11.99
C LEU A 221 -3.91 0.66 11.49
N MET A 222 -3.89 0.84 10.16
CA MET A 222 -3.75 2.14 9.52
C MET A 222 -4.84 2.36 8.47
N ILE A 223 -5.49 3.54 8.53
CA ILE A 223 -6.47 4.00 7.54
C ILE A 223 -5.93 5.28 6.89
N SER A 224 -5.67 5.24 5.60
CA SER A 224 -5.18 6.37 4.82
C SER A 224 -6.30 6.96 3.98
N LEU A 225 -6.49 8.27 4.06
CA LEU A 225 -7.51 9.02 3.37
C LEU A 225 -6.89 9.79 2.20
N ARG A 226 -7.45 9.62 1.01
CA ARG A 226 -7.02 10.29 -0.21
C ARG A 226 -8.23 10.79 -1.01
N CYS A 227 -7.99 11.77 -1.85
CA CYS A 227 -8.84 12.08 -2.99
C CYS A 227 -8.07 11.80 -4.27
N THR A 228 -8.80 11.68 -5.37
CA THR A 228 -8.20 11.46 -6.68
C THR A 228 -8.67 12.47 -7.69
N SER A 229 -8.07 12.50 -8.86
CA SER A 229 -8.42 13.35 -9.97
C SER A 229 -8.25 12.58 -11.28
N HIS A 230 -9.09 12.83 -12.25
CA HIS A 230 -9.02 12.18 -13.55
C HIS A 230 -9.29 13.20 -14.67
N ARG A 231 -8.70 12.97 -15.85
CA ARG A 231 -8.92 13.86 -17.03
C ARG A 231 -10.37 13.91 -17.48
N SER A 232 -11.08 12.78 -17.37
CA SER A 232 -12.51 12.71 -17.64
C SER A 232 -13.30 13.16 -16.41
N PRO A 233 -14.13 14.18 -16.49
CA PRO A 233 -15.01 14.60 -15.38
C PRO A 233 -16.13 13.58 -15.11
N ALA A 234 -16.31 12.58 -15.98
CA ALA A 234 -17.24 11.48 -15.76
C ALA A 234 -16.74 10.42 -14.76
N ALA A 235 -15.41 10.37 -14.51
CA ALA A 235 -14.87 9.47 -13.50
C ALA A 235 -15.34 9.91 -12.11
N ASN A 236 -15.96 9.00 -11.35
CA ASN A 236 -16.54 9.27 -10.03
C ASN A 236 -16.54 8.01 -9.16
N GLY A 237 -16.70 8.21 -7.87
CA GLY A 237 -16.94 7.14 -6.89
C GLY A 237 -15.77 6.88 -5.93
N VAL A 238 -16.00 5.96 -5.01
CA VAL A 238 -15.10 5.58 -3.92
C VAL A 238 -14.41 4.26 -4.25
N ALA A 239 -13.11 4.18 -3.96
CA ALA A 239 -12.33 2.95 -4.07
C ALA A 239 -11.50 2.72 -2.81
N SER A 240 -11.37 1.46 -2.38
CA SER A 240 -10.53 1.07 -1.26
C SER A 240 -9.38 0.17 -1.73
N PHE A 241 -8.22 0.34 -1.14
CA PHE A 241 -6.99 -0.34 -1.55
C PHE A 241 -6.32 -1.00 -0.35
N HIS A 242 -5.82 -2.20 -0.57
CA HIS A 242 -5.03 -2.95 0.41
C HIS A 242 -3.72 -3.45 -0.24
N PHE A 243 -2.78 -3.93 0.56
CA PHE A 243 -1.59 -4.57 -0.01
C PHE A 243 -1.96 -5.86 -0.75
N GLY A 244 -1.50 -5.97 -1.99
CA GLY A 244 -1.60 -7.17 -2.80
C GLY A 244 -0.70 -7.06 -4.03
N ASN A 245 0.09 -8.12 -4.32
CA ASN A 245 1.03 -8.13 -5.43
C ASN A 245 0.79 -9.31 -6.39
N SER A 246 1.50 -9.29 -7.51
CA SER A 246 1.45 -10.33 -8.55
C SER A 246 2.08 -11.67 -8.14
N HIS A 247 2.78 -11.73 -6.99
CA HIS A 247 3.40 -12.94 -6.44
C HIS A 247 2.50 -13.69 -5.45
N GLY A 248 1.22 -13.29 -5.35
CA GLY A 248 0.24 -13.94 -4.48
C GLY A 248 0.29 -13.52 -3.01
N SER A 249 1.13 -12.55 -2.66
CA SER A 249 1.16 -11.99 -1.31
C SER A 249 0.07 -10.93 -1.15
N VAL A 250 -0.83 -11.13 -0.20
CA VAL A 250 -2.00 -10.27 0.05
C VAL A 250 -2.17 -10.09 1.55
N SER A 251 -2.45 -8.86 2.00
CA SER A 251 -2.95 -8.61 3.35
C SER A 251 -4.41 -9.05 3.44
N THR A 252 -4.65 -10.20 4.07
CA THR A 252 -6.01 -10.76 4.21
C THR A 252 -6.89 -9.85 5.08
N ILE A 253 -6.36 -9.38 6.20
CA ILE A 253 -7.09 -8.49 7.11
C ILE A 253 -7.29 -7.12 6.47
N GLY A 254 -6.26 -6.57 5.80
CA GLY A 254 -6.38 -5.32 5.06
C GLY A 254 -7.45 -5.40 3.97
N ARG A 255 -7.53 -6.52 3.25
CA ARG A 255 -8.59 -6.76 2.27
C ARG A 255 -9.97 -6.78 2.89
N ASN A 256 -10.17 -7.59 3.95
CA ASN A 256 -11.47 -7.69 4.62
C ASN A 256 -11.93 -6.32 5.16
N LEU A 257 -11.01 -5.57 5.76
CA LEU A 257 -11.31 -4.22 6.23
C LEU A 257 -11.67 -3.28 5.07
N ALA A 258 -10.93 -3.33 3.97
CA ALA A 258 -11.22 -2.54 2.76
C ALA A 258 -12.61 -2.88 2.20
N ASP A 259 -13.00 -4.17 2.19
CA ASP A 259 -14.32 -4.61 1.75
C ASP A 259 -15.44 -4.06 2.67
N PHE A 260 -15.22 -4.03 3.99
CA PHE A 260 -16.19 -3.44 4.93
C PHE A 260 -16.32 -1.93 4.76
N ILE A 261 -15.20 -1.20 4.73
CA ILE A 261 -15.18 0.25 4.53
C ILE A 261 -15.85 0.61 3.20
N GLN A 262 -15.47 -0.07 2.11
CA GLN A 262 -16.04 0.18 0.78
C GLN A 262 -17.56 0.04 0.78
N ARG A 263 -18.07 -1.06 1.32
CA ARG A 263 -19.51 -1.32 1.39
C ARG A 263 -20.26 -0.26 2.20
N GLU A 264 -19.75 0.09 3.39
CA GLU A 264 -20.39 1.08 4.26
C GLU A 264 -20.36 2.49 3.65
N LEU A 265 -19.25 2.89 3.04
CA LEU A 265 -19.15 4.18 2.36
C LEU A 265 -20.14 4.29 1.20
N VAL A 266 -20.19 3.30 0.32
CA VAL A 266 -21.14 3.27 -0.80
C VAL A 266 -22.59 3.33 -0.30
N ALA A 267 -22.93 2.54 0.73
CA ALA A 267 -24.28 2.50 1.28
C ALA A 267 -24.72 3.84 1.90
N ARG A 268 -23.81 4.54 2.60
CA ARG A 268 -24.12 5.78 3.32
C ARG A 268 -24.07 7.03 2.46
N THR A 269 -23.18 7.04 1.49
CA THR A 269 -22.95 8.23 0.65
C THR A 269 -23.68 8.19 -0.69
N GLY A 270 -24.10 7.01 -1.14
CA GLY A 270 -24.64 6.81 -2.49
C GLY A 270 -23.59 6.97 -3.61
N SER A 271 -22.30 7.02 -3.26
CA SER A 271 -21.21 7.11 -4.23
C SER A 271 -21.13 5.86 -5.12
N SER A 272 -20.64 6.05 -6.33
CA SER A 272 -20.36 4.90 -7.23
C SER A 272 -19.33 3.95 -6.61
N ASP A 273 -19.59 2.65 -6.67
CA ASP A 273 -18.69 1.62 -6.16
C ASP A 273 -17.57 1.33 -7.16
N CYS A 274 -16.39 1.88 -6.88
CA CYS A 274 -15.17 1.62 -7.66
C CYS A 274 -14.39 0.39 -7.14
N ARG A 275 -14.99 -0.40 -6.23
CA ARG A 275 -14.47 -1.68 -5.75
C ARG A 275 -13.25 -1.59 -4.84
N VAL A 276 -12.80 -2.78 -4.40
CA VAL A 276 -11.61 -3.00 -3.60
C VAL A 276 -10.49 -3.59 -4.47
N HIS A 277 -9.27 -3.08 -4.30
CA HIS A 277 -8.13 -3.42 -5.16
C HIS A 277 -6.86 -3.71 -4.36
N GLY A 278 -6.14 -4.75 -4.76
CA GLY A 278 -4.76 -4.99 -4.31
C GLY A 278 -3.79 -4.04 -5.01
N ARG A 279 -2.86 -3.43 -4.25
CA ARG A 279 -1.84 -2.50 -4.74
C ARG A 279 -0.53 -2.70 -4.01
N THR A 280 0.56 -2.29 -4.66
CA THR A 280 1.93 -2.37 -4.13
C THR A 280 2.52 -0.99 -3.81
N TRP A 281 1.67 0.00 -3.54
CA TRP A 281 2.10 1.36 -3.18
C TRP A 281 2.93 1.36 -1.91
N ASP A 282 3.85 2.31 -1.80
CA ASP A 282 4.82 2.35 -0.71
C ASP A 282 4.15 2.36 0.68
N LEU A 283 3.09 3.12 0.86
CA LEU A 283 2.36 3.14 2.12
C LEU A 283 1.82 1.75 2.50
N LEU A 284 1.20 1.04 1.55
CA LEU A 284 0.62 -0.29 1.78
C LEU A 284 1.68 -1.38 1.96
N ARG A 285 2.84 -1.20 1.31
CA ARG A 285 3.93 -2.17 1.29
C ARG A 285 4.83 -2.08 2.52
N LEU A 286 5.13 -0.85 2.98
CA LEU A 286 6.11 -0.58 4.04
C LEU A 286 5.52 -0.63 5.44
N THR A 287 4.20 -0.60 5.57
CA THR A 287 3.51 -0.76 6.86
C THR A 287 3.52 -2.22 7.30
N ARG A 288 3.71 -2.44 8.61
CA ARG A 288 3.76 -3.78 9.23
C ARG A 288 2.42 -4.28 9.75
N MET A 289 1.45 -3.40 9.84
CA MET A 289 0.08 -3.68 10.24
C MET A 289 -0.85 -3.69 9.02
N PRO A 290 -2.06 -4.28 9.12
CA PRO A 290 -3.10 -4.11 8.11
C PRO A 290 -3.32 -2.63 7.80
N THR A 291 -3.21 -2.27 6.51
CA THR A 291 -3.34 -0.90 6.05
C THR A 291 -4.32 -0.84 4.89
N VAL A 292 -5.25 0.10 4.99
CA VAL A 292 -6.22 0.41 3.93
C VAL A 292 -6.06 1.87 3.52
N GLN A 293 -5.93 2.11 2.22
CA GLN A 293 -6.08 3.44 1.65
C GLN A 293 -7.47 3.56 1.03
N VAL A 294 -8.14 4.66 1.30
CA VAL A 294 -9.48 4.96 0.77
C VAL A 294 -9.40 6.22 -0.08
N ASP A 295 -9.69 6.07 -1.37
CA ASP A 295 -9.90 7.18 -2.30
C ASP A 295 -11.37 7.57 -2.25
N LEU A 296 -11.65 8.71 -1.63
CA LEU A 296 -12.98 9.17 -1.23
C LEU A 296 -13.82 9.75 -2.37
N GLY A 297 -13.22 9.93 -3.53
CA GLY A 297 -13.87 10.45 -4.72
C GLY A 297 -12.93 11.27 -5.60
N TYR A 298 -13.45 11.63 -6.78
CA TYR A 298 -12.73 12.38 -7.79
C TYR A 298 -13.03 13.88 -7.68
N LEU A 299 -12.03 14.67 -7.29
CA LEU A 299 -12.18 16.13 -7.19
C LEU A 299 -12.45 16.83 -8.54
N THR A 300 -12.26 16.11 -9.64
CA THR A 300 -12.62 16.54 -11.00
C THR A 300 -14.09 16.28 -11.34
N ASN A 301 -14.79 15.42 -10.58
CA ASN A 301 -16.20 15.10 -10.79
C ASN A 301 -17.11 16.05 -9.98
N PRO A 302 -18.16 16.64 -10.58
CA PRO A 302 -19.04 17.58 -9.86
C PRO A 302 -19.81 16.96 -8.69
N GLN A 303 -20.22 15.67 -8.81
CA GLN A 303 -21.00 14.99 -7.77
C GLN A 303 -20.12 14.66 -6.57
N ASP A 304 -18.94 14.08 -6.81
CA ASP A 304 -17.97 13.75 -5.74
C ASP A 304 -17.51 15.02 -5.02
N ARG A 305 -17.27 16.13 -5.78
CA ARG A 305 -16.95 17.44 -5.18
C ARG A 305 -18.05 17.94 -4.26
N ALA A 306 -19.31 17.87 -4.70
CA ALA A 306 -20.45 18.33 -3.91
C ALA A 306 -20.56 17.53 -2.60
N LEU A 307 -20.30 16.22 -2.66
CA LEU A 307 -20.30 15.34 -1.50
C LEU A 307 -19.16 15.70 -0.55
N LEU A 308 -17.93 15.87 -1.03
CA LEU A 308 -16.77 16.18 -0.19
C LEU A 308 -16.80 17.62 0.37
N ALA A 309 -17.47 18.55 -0.30
CA ALA A 309 -17.55 19.95 0.09
C ALA A 309 -18.42 20.20 1.33
N THR A 310 -19.42 19.34 1.61
CA THR A 310 -20.36 19.57 2.71
C THR A 310 -19.93 18.88 4.00
N SER A 311 -20.06 19.59 5.13
CA SER A 311 -19.76 19.03 6.48
C SER A 311 -20.60 17.81 6.79
N GLN A 312 -21.89 17.82 6.42
CA GLN A 312 -22.80 16.69 6.66
C GLN A 312 -22.38 15.42 5.92
N SER A 313 -21.93 15.54 4.66
CA SER A 313 -21.45 14.39 3.90
C SER A 313 -20.12 13.84 4.45
N ARG A 314 -19.23 14.73 4.90
CA ARG A 314 -18.00 14.29 5.57
C ARG A 314 -18.28 13.58 6.90
N ASP A 315 -19.34 13.97 7.62
CA ASP A 315 -19.79 13.21 8.79
C ASP A 315 -20.29 11.80 8.43
N ALA A 316 -21.08 11.67 7.36
CA ALA A 316 -21.56 10.39 6.87
C ALA A 316 -20.39 9.48 6.40
N ILE A 317 -19.37 10.08 5.75
CA ILE A 317 -18.14 9.37 5.37
C ILE A 317 -17.40 8.86 6.61
N ALA A 318 -17.18 9.72 7.61
CA ALA A 318 -16.50 9.35 8.85
C ALA A 318 -17.29 8.30 9.67
N GLU A 319 -18.61 8.28 9.56
CA GLU A 319 -19.45 7.24 10.18
C GLU A 319 -19.39 5.91 9.45
N GLY A 320 -19.14 5.92 8.14
CA GLY A 320 -19.00 4.71 7.32
C GLY A 320 -17.65 4.00 7.44
N MET A 321 -16.67 4.62 8.11
CA MET A 321 -15.35 4.06 8.38
C MET A 321 -15.21 3.52 9.80
#